data_e75fb77f173f8d21a0db00e732617913
#
_entry.id   e75fb77f173f8d21a0db00e732617913
#
_cell.length_a   1.000
_cell.length_b   1.000
_cell.length_c   1.000
_cell.angle_alpha   90.00
_cell.angle_beta   90.00
_cell.angle_gamma   90.00
#
_symmetry.space_group_name_H-M   'P 1'
#
loop_
_entity.id
_entity.type
_entity.pdbx_description
1 polymer ?
#
loop_
_entity_poly.entity_id
_entity_poly.type
_entity_poly.pdbx_seq_one_letter_code
_entity_poly.pdbx_strand_id
1 'polypeptide(L)'
;MPYIFLYLFLAVLCLLNMQFCPTGADIKKTMNRLHELRFVFAVLIIFSHCTNPFFPMPHILLPLSKISTLGVGYFFISSGFGLACSVASKPNYLRNFWKKIVDLLWITLFSSVVSTLIRNTMLGEHQIFQLVNWYMPTLTVLYLIFYVSHRIFPKNKFRRVVFLSGVIFIITAILCIFDAVTGLNHRVYYISELAFPFGVIIYE
;
A
#
# COMPACT_ATOMS: atom_id res chain seq x y z
N MET A 1 -28.43 -8.82 -10.23
CA MET A 1 -29.10 -8.07 -9.14
C MET A 1 -28.76 -8.55 -7.71
N PRO A 2 -28.58 -9.86 -7.39
CA PRO A 2 -28.32 -10.29 -5.99
C PRO A 2 -27.02 -9.74 -5.38
N TYR A 3 -26.03 -9.35 -6.19
CA TYR A 3 -24.75 -8.84 -5.72
C TYR A 3 -24.82 -7.45 -5.08
N ILE A 4 -25.77 -6.61 -5.50
CA ILE A 4 -25.97 -5.27 -4.93
C ILE A 4 -26.34 -5.39 -3.45
N PHE A 5 -27.19 -6.34 -3.08
CA PHE A 5 -27.56 -6.58 -1.69
C PHE A 5 -26.38 -7.04 -0.84
N LEU A 6 -25.52 -7.92 -1.38
CA LEU A 6 -24.31 -8.36 -0.68
C LEU A 6 -23.35 -7.20 -0.42
N TYR A 7 -23.14 -6.33 -1.43
CA TYR A 7 -22.28 -5.16 -1.27
C TYR A 7 -22.86 -4.11 -0.37
N LEU A 8 -24.17 -3.85 -0.44
CA LEU A 8 -24.87 -3.00 0.50
C LEU A 8 -24.77 -3.54 1.93
N PHE A 9 -24.94 -4.83 2.12
CA PHE A 9 -24.80 -5.49 3.42
C PHE A 9 -23.38 -5.35 3.97
N LEU A 10 -22.35 -5.62 3.14
CA LEU A 10 -20.95 -5.44 3.52
C LEU A 10 -20.62 -3.96 3.82
N ALA A 11 -21.12 -3.04 3.01
CA ALA A 11 -20.95 -1.60 3.25
C ALA A 11 -21.63 -1.18 4.56
N VAL A 12 -22.85 -1.65 4.84
CA VAL A 12 -23.54 -1.40 6.10
C VAL A 12 -22.79 -1.99 7.29
N LEU A 13 -22.27 -3.23 7.18
CA LEU A 13 -21.43 -3.82 8.24
C LEU A 13 -20.16 -3.01 8.50
N CYS A 14 -19.51 -2.52 7.44
CA CYS A 14 -18.34 -1.64 7.57
C CYS A 14 -18.74 -0.32 8.26
N LEU A 15 -19.86 0.30 7.87
CA LEU A 15 -20.34 1.55 8.43
C LEU A 15 -20.80 1.40 9.90
N LEU A 16 -21.47 0.30 10.26
CA LEU A 16 -21.87 0.01 11.64
C LEU A 16 -20.69 -0.16 12.59
N ASN A 17 -19.55 -0.65 12.09
CA ASN A 17 -18.31 -0.75 12.84
C ASN A 17 -17.44 0.52 12.78
N MET A 18 -17.78 1.50 11.96
CA MET A 18 -17.15 2.81 11.94
C MET A 18 -17.61 3.63 13.14
N GLN A 19 -16.95 3.50 14.25
CA GLN A 19 -17.04 4.51 15.31
C GLN A 19 -16.24 5.72 14.82
N PHE A 20 -16.92 6.83 14.56
CA PHE A 20 -16.27 8.12 14.40
C PHE A 20 -15.45 8.38 15.68
N CYS A 21 -14.11 8.35 15.55
CA CYS A 21 -13.25 8.66 16.67
C CYS A 21 -13.43 10.15 17.01
N PRO A 22 -13.88 10.49 18.21
CA PRO A 22 -13.89 11.89 18.64
C PRO A 22 -12.46 12.42 18.64
N THR A 23 -12.31 13.71 18.40
CA THR A 23 -11.05 14.46 18.55
C THR A 23 -10.38 14.07 19.88
N GLY A 24 -9.20 13.43 19.80
CA GLY A 24 -8.51 12.87 20.98
C GLY A 24 -8.47 11.35 21.04
N ALA A 25 -8.76 10.67 19.93
CA ALA A 25 -8.68 9.20 19.85
C ALA A 25 -7.29 8.71 20.27
N ASP A 26 -7.29 7.72 21.16
CA ASP A 26 -6.07 7.03 21.59
C ASP A 26 -5.36 6.44 20.36
N ILE A 27 -4.19 6.99 20.05
CA ILE A 27 -3.34 6.56 18.92
C ILE A 27 -3.09 5.06 18.97
N LYS A 28 -2.92 4.49 20.18
CA LYS A 28 -2.73 3.05 20.37
C LYS A 28 -3.95 2.24 19.95
N LYS A 29 -5.15 2.72 20.25
CA LYS A 29 -6.41 2.09 19.82
C LYS A 29 -6.58 2.15 18.31
N THR A 30 -6.23 3.27 17.70
CA THR A 30 -6.24 3.44 16.23
C THR A 30 -5.25 2.49 15.55
N MET A 31 -4.02 2.38 16.09
CA MET A 31 -3.01 1.44 15.58
C MET A 31 -3.48 -0.02 15.65
N ASN A 32 -4.09 -0.44 16.75
CA ASN A 32 -4.60 -1.80 16.89
C ASN A 32 -5.68 -2.09 15.84
N ARG A 33 -6.63 -1.18 15.63
CA ARG A 33 -7.66 -1.34 14.59
C ARG A 33 -7.08 -1.40 13.18
N LEU A 34 -6.06 -0.58 12.88
CA LEU A 34 -5.35 -0.66 11.60
C LEU A 34 -4.66 -2.03 11.42
N HIS A 35 -4.15 -2.63 12.50
CA HIS A 35 -3.58 -3.98 12.43
C HIS A 35 -4.62 -5.06 12.17
N GLU A 36 -5.78 -5.00 12.80
CA GLU A 36 -6.88 -5.95 12.58
C GLU A 36 -7.39 -5.92 11.13
N LEU A 37 -7.59 -4.72 10.59
CA LEU A 37 -8.03 -4.54 9.20
C LEU A 37 -7.00 -4.99 8.18
N ARG A 38 -5.70 -4.99 8.50
CA ARG A 38 -4.64 -5.49 7.60
C ARG A 38 -4.88 -6.94 7.20
N PHE A 39 -5.29 -7.79 8.14
CA PHE A 39 -5.59 -9.19 7.84
C PHE A 39 -6.72 -9.30 6.81
N VAL A 40 -7.81 -8.58 7.01
CA VAL A 40 -8.97 -8.59 6.09
C VAL A 40 -8.55 -8.15 4.69
N PHE A 41 -7.81 -7.03 4.58
CA PHE A 41 -7.34 -6.54 3.28
C PHE A 41 -6.30 -7.45 2.63
N ALA A 42 -5.43 -8.12 3.41
CA ALA A 42 -4.51 -9.11 2.88
C ALA A 42 -5.26 -10.30 2.26
N VAL A 43 -6.28 -10.81 2.93
CA VAL A 43 -7.14 -11.89 2.41
C VAL A 43 -7.85 -11.44 1.12
N LEU A 44 -8.39 -10.23 1.07
CA LEU A 44 -9.03 -9.69 -0.13
C LEU A 44 -8.05 -9.56 -1.32
N ILE A 45 -6.80 -9.17 -1.07
CA ILE A 45 -5.75 -9.12 -2.11
C ILE A 45 -5.43 -10.53 -2.61
N ILE A 46 -5.31 -11.52 -1.71
CA ILE A 46 -5.09 -12.93 -2.11
C ILE A 46 -6.24 -13.39 -3.01
N PHE A 47 -7.49 -13.17 -2.60
CA PHE A 47 -8.66 -13.53 -3.41
C PHE A 47 -8.64 -12.86 -4.79
N SER A 48 -8.20 -11.63 -4.90
CA SER A 48 -8.13 -10.94 -6.18
C SER A 48 -7.09 -11.54 -7.14
N HIS A 49 -6.03 -12.15 -6.59
CA HIS A 49 -5.00 -12.84 -7.38
C HIS A 49 -5.36 -14.30 -7.70
N CYS A 50 -6.34 -14.89 -7.01
CA CYS A 50 -6.84 -16.24 -7.29
C CYS A 50 -7.76 -16.30 -8.54
N THR A 51 -8.05 -15.18 -9.18
CA THR A 51 -8.78 -15.14 -10.47
C THR A 51 -7.87 -15.58 -11.61
N ASN A 52 -7.65 -16.90 -11.70
CA ASN A 52 -6.85 -17.49 -12.76
C ASN A 52 -7.82 -18.20 -13.76
N PRO A 53 -7.52 -18.19 -15.09
CA PRO A 53 -8.29 -18.96 -16.08
C PRO A 53 -8.41 -20.45 -15.74
N PHE A 54 -7.49 -21.00 -14.94
CA PHE A 54 -7.56 -22.42 -14.50
C PHE A 54 -8.58 -22.67 -13.36
N PHE A 55 -8.99 -21.63 -12.61
CA PHE A 55 -9.99 -21.73 -11.55
C PHE A 55 -11.04 -20.64 -11.78
N PRO A 56 -12.10 -20.93 -12.57
CA PRO A 56 -13.15 -19.94 -12.80
C PRO A 56 -13.79 -19.58 -11.46
N MET A 57 -13.58 -18.34 -11.05
CA MET A 57 -14.16 -17.84 -9.81
C MET A 57 -15.69 -17.77 -9.96
N PRO A 58 -16.46 -18.24 -8.96
CA PRO A 58 -17.91 -18.08 -8.97
C PRO A 58 -18.30 -16.62 -9.24
N HIS A 59 -19.29 -16.40 -10.08
CA HIS A 59 -19.73 -15.05 -10.47
C HIS A 59 -20.03 -14.12 -9.28
N ILE A 60 -20.44 -14.70 -8.14
CA ILE A 60 -20.68 -13.97 -6.89
C ILE A 60 -19.41 -13.33 -6.30
N LEU A 61 -18.23 -13.90 -6.55
CA LEU A 61 -16.95 -13.43 -6.04
C LEU A 61 -16.20 -12.52 -7.02
N LEU A 62 -16.66 -12.42 -8.29
CA LEU A 62 -16.04 -11.57 -9.32
C LEU A 62 -15.80 -10.11 -8.88
N PRO A 63 -16.72 -9.45 -8.17
CA PRO A 63 -16.47 -8.11 -7.69
C PRO A 63 -15.35 -8.02 -6.66
N LEU A 64 -15.11 -9.08 -5.86
CA LEU A 64 -13.99 -9.12 -4.91
C LEU A 64 -12.64 -9.11 -5.61
N SER A 65 -12.56 -9.61 -6.86
CA SER A 65 -11.33 -9.56 -7.65
C SER A 65 -10.86 -8.13 -7.97
N LYS A 66 -11.76 -7.16 -7.93
CA LYS A 66 -11.47 -5.74 -8.21
C LYS A 66 -11.18 -4.92 -6.95
N ILE A 67 -11.35 -5.50 -5.76
CA ILE A 67 -11.13 -4.83 -4.47
C ILE A 67 -9.63 -4.72 -4.12
N SER A 68 -8.74 -5.43 -4.81
CA SER A 68 -7.30 -5.41 -4.54
C SER A 68 -6.71 -4.00 -4.48
N THR A 69 -7.14 -3.11 -5.37
CA THR A 69 -6.68 -1.71 -5.39
C THR A 69 -7.00 -0.98 -4.09
N LEU A 70 -8.20 -1.19 -3.53
CA LEU A 70 -8.57 -0.64 -2.22
C LEU A 70 -7.73 -1.25 -1.09
N GLY A 71 -7.47 -2.56 -1.15
CA GLY A 71 -6.61 -3.24 -0.19
C GLY A 71 -5.20 -2.68 -0.19
N VAL A 72 -4.60 -2.50 -1.36
CA VAL A 72 -3.27 -1.89 -1.49
C VAL A 72 -3.28 -0.44 -1.02
N GLY A 73 -4.28 0.37 -1.39
CA GLY A 73 -4.46 1.73 -0.89
C GLY A 73 -4.51 1.78 0.64
N TYR A 74 -5.24 0.85 1.26
CA TYR A 74 -5.28 0.72 2.71
C TYR A 74 -3.88 0.43 3.32
N PHE A 75 -3.07 -0.44 2.68
CA PHE A 75 -1.72 -0.70 3.14
C PHE A 75 -0.82 0.53 3.04
N PHE A 76 -0.97 1.34 1.99
CA PHE A 76 -0.25 2.61 1.88
C PHE A 76 -0.68 3.62 2.95
N ILE A 77 -1.99 3.79 3.19
CA ILE A 77 -2.50 4.66 4.28
C ILE A 77 -1.94 4.21 5.62
N SER A 78 -2.06 2.92 5.94
CA SER A 78 -1.61 2.38 7.23
C SER A 78 -0.08 2.48 7.39
N SER A 79 0.68 2.43 6.30
CA SER A 79 2.13 2.62 6.29
C SER A 79 2.51 4.09 6.53
N GLY A 80 1.85 5.03 5.86
CA GLY A 80 2.05 6.47 6.08
C GLY A 80 1.73 6.89 7.52
N PHE A 81 0.57 6.46 8.04
CA PHE A 81 0.18 6.69 9.44
C PHE A 81 1.19 6.09 10.42
N GLY A 82 1.59 4.82 10.21
CA GLY A 82 2.53 4.13 11.09
C GLY A 82 3.92 4.78 11.11
N LEU A 83 4.38 5.34 9.98
CA LEU A 83 5.63 6.09 9.91
C LEU A 83 5.55 7.41 10.68
N ALA A 84 4.48 8.20 10.46
CA ALA A 84 4.27 9.46 11.15
C ALA A 84 4.18 9.25 12.67
N CYS A 85 3.42 8.24 13.10
CA CYS A 85 3.33 7.82 14.51
C CYS A 85 4.70 7.41 15.08
N SER A 86 5.51 6.66 14.30
CA SER A 86 6.82 6.18 14.74
C SER A 86 7.82 7.31 14.92
N VAL A 87 7.79 8.31 14.03
CA VAL A 87 8.65 9.51 14.14
C VAL A 87 8.29 10.33 15.37
N ALA A 88 7.01 10.45 15.69
CA ALA A 88 6.56 11.23 16.84
C ALA A 88 6.81 10.51 18.18
N SER A 89 6.67 9.17 18.21
CA SER A 89 6.79 8.39 19.46
C SER A 89 8.20 7.95 19.81
N LYS A 90 9.10 7.86 18.83
CA LYS A 90 10.45 7.31 19.05
C LYS A 90 11.53 8.34 18.80
N PRO A 91 12.25 8.80 19.84
CA PRO A 91 13.42 9.64 19.66
C PRO A 91 14.44 8.90 18.76
N ASN A 92 15.08 9.61 17.86
CA ASN A 92 16.07 9.07 16.92
C ASN A 92 15.54 8.09 15.86
N TYR A 93 14.21 7.98 15.65
CA TYR A 93 13.64 7.09 14.63
C TYR A 93 14.23 7.37 13.23
N LEU A 94 14.33 8.62 12.85
CA LEU A 94 14.90 9.04 11.56
C LEU A 94 16.40 8.72 11.43
N ARG A 95 17.16 8.65 12.53
CA ARG A 95 18.57 8.25 12.50
C ARG A 95 18.75 6.78 12.10
N ASN A 96 17.82 5.94 12.52
CA ASN A 96 17.84 4.51 12.25
C ASN A 96 16.94 4.11 11.05
N PHE A 97 16.47 5.10 10.28
CA PHE A 97 15.50 4.88 9.20
C PHE A 97 16.05 3.97 8.08
N TRP A 98 17.35 4.05 7.82
CA TRP A 98 18.02 3.23 6.81
C TRP A 98 17.90 1.72 7.07
N LYS A 99 17.85 1.29 8.34
CA LYS A 99 17.59 -0.12 8.65
C LYS A 99 16.26 -0.57 8.08
N LYS A 100 15.23 0.25 8.19
CA LYS A 100 13.91 -0.05 7.65
C LYS A 100 13.88 -0.12 6.11
N ILE A 101 14.64 0.73 5.44
CA ILE A 101 14.82 0.67 3.99
C ILE A 101 15.53 -0.63 3.59
N VAL A 102 16.60 -1.00 4.29
CA VAL A 102 17.34 -2.25 4.05
C VAL A 102 16.43 -3.46 4.29
N ASP A 103 15.62 -3.47 5.36
CA ASP A 103 14.68 -4.55 5.63
C ASP A 103 13.65 -4.71 4.50
N LEU A 104 13.11 -3.60 3.96
CA LEU A 104 12.19 -3.62 2.83
C LEU A 104 12.85 -4.17 1.56
N LEU A 105 14.08 -3.72 1.26
CA LEU A 105 14.85 -4.19 0.11
C LEU A 105 15.18 -5.68 0.25
N TRP A 106 15.53 -6.14 1.46
CA TRP A 106 15.82 -7.54 1.73
C TRP A 106 14.59 -8.41 1.52
N ILE A 107 13.43 -8.02 2.04
CA ILE A 107 12.17 -8.73 1.83
C ILE A 107 11.82 -8.78 0.33
N THR A 108 12.02 -7.68 -0.38
CA THR A 108 11.79 -7.61 -1.83
C THR A 108 12.68 -8.59 -2.59
N LEU A 109 13.97 -8.58 -2.29
CA LEU A 109 14.94 -9.48 -2.90
C LEU A 109 14.60 -10.95 -2.61
N PHE A 110 14.38 -11.28 -1.34
CA PHE A 110 14.05 -12.64 -0.91
C PHE A 110 12.78 -13.15 -1.59
N SER A 111 11.70 -12.36 -1.60
CA SER A 111 10.44 -12.75 -2.24
C SER A 111 10.60 -12.96 -3.75
N SER A 112 11.42 -12.13 -4.41
CA SER A 112 11.70 -12.26 -5.84
C SER A 112 12.52 -13.51 -6.17
N VAL A 113 13.52 -13.83 -5.36
CA VAL A 113 14.31 -15.07 -5.51
C VAL A 113 13.43 -16.31 -5.33
N VAL A 114 12.64 -16.35 -4.25
CA VAL A 114 11.74 -17.49 -3.98
C VAL A 114 10.73 -17.66 -5.10
N SER A 115 10.11 -16.58 -5.57
CA SER A 115 9.15 -16.63 -6.66
C SER A 115 9.80 -17.11 -7.97
N THR A 116 11.00 -16.62 -8.31
CA THR A 116 11.74 -17.07 -9.50
C THR A 116 12.07 -18.56 -9.42
N LEU A 117 12.53 -19.05 -8.25
CA LEU A 117 12.80 -20.48 -8.03
C LEU A 117 11.53 -21.32 -8.23
N ILE A 118 10.40 -20.94 -7.64
CA ILE A 118 9.15 -21.67 -7.78
C ILE A 118 8.71 -21.72 -9.25
N ARG A 119 8.79 -20.61 -9.97
CA ARG A 119 8.42 -20.56 -11.39
C ARG A 119 9.31 -21.42 -12.25
N ASN A 120 10.61 -21.37 -12.04
CA ASN A 120 11.57 -22.18 -12.82
C ASN A 120 11.39 -23.68 -12.52
N THR A 121 11.18 -24.07 -11.27
CA THR A 121 11.07 -25.49 -10.87
C THR A 121 9.70 -26.11 -11.16
N MET A 122 8.62 -25.35 -10.92
CA MET A 122 7.26 -25.89 -11.03
C MET A 122 6.59 -25.62 -12.38
N LEU A 123 6.91 -24.48 -13.01
CA LEU A 123 6.30 -24.07 -14.28
C LEU A 123 7.21 -24.26 -15.48
N GLY A 124 8.48 -24.66 -15.28
CA GLY A 124 9.46 -24.84 -16.35
C GLY A 124 9.83 -23.53 -17.06
N GLU A 125 9.56 -22.37 -16.44
CA GLU A 125 9.92 -21.07 -16.99
C GLU A 125 11.41 -20.81 -16.74
N HIS A 126 12.18 -20.54 -17.80
CA HIS A 126 13.61 -20.18 -17.70
C HIS A 126 13.78 -18.67 -17.51
N GLN A 127 13.32 -18.14 -16.37
CA GLN A 127 13.49 -16.74 -16.05
C GLN A 127 14.76 -16.53 -15.21
N ILE A 128 15.63 -15.60 -15.62
CA ILE A 128 16.89 -15.32 -14.93
C ILE A 128 16.60 -14.65 -13.56
N PHE A 129 15.77 -13.63 -13.54
CA PHE A 129 15.32 -12.92 -12.33
C PHE A 129 14.16 -12.00 -12.72
N GLN A 130 13.06 -12.06 -11.99
CA GLN A 130 11.96 -11.14 -12.18
C GLN A 130 11.62 -10.45 -10.85
N LEU A 131 11.56 -9.12 -10.87
CA LEU A 131 11.06 -8.36 -9.72
C LEU A 131 9.53 -8.56 -9.67
N VAL A 132 9.11 -9.59 -8.96
CA VAL A 132 7.72 -10.06 -8.98
C VAL A 132 6.79 -9.14 -8.20
N ASN A 133 7.33 -8.37 -7.26
CA ASN A 133 6.52 -7.59 -6.33
C ASN A 133 6.70 -6.09 -6.58
N TRP A 134 5.77 -5.46 -7.31
CA TRP A 134 5.74 -4.02 -7.54
C TRP A 134 5.48 -3.20 -6.27
N TYR A 135 4.75 -3.75 -5.29
CA TYR A 135 4.32 -3.05 -4.08
C TYR A 135 5.50 -2.63 -3.19
N MET A 136 6.46 -3.52 -2.96
CA MET A 136 7.60 -3.25 -2.08
C MET A 136 8.55 -2.17 -2.60
N PRO A 137 8.96 -2.15 -3.89
CA PRO A 137 9.73 -1.05 -4.46
C PRO A 137 8.99 0.29 -4.36
N THR A 138 7.69 0.31 -4.67
CA THR A 138 6.86 1.52 -4.54
C THR A 138 6.85 2.00 -3.08
N LEU A 139 6.62 1.11 -2.13
CA LEU A 139 6.65 1.44 -0.70
C LEU A 139 8.02 1.98 -0.27
N THR A 140 9.11 1.42 -0.80
CA THR A 140 10.47 1.89 -0.53
C THR A 140 10.67 3.32 -1.02
N VAL A 141 10.22 3.64 -2.23
CA VAL A 141 10.27 5.01 -2.77
C VAL A 141 9.45 5.97 -1.90
N LEU A 142 8.24 5.60 -1.51
CA LEU A 142 7.39 6.40 -0.62
C LEU A 142 8.06 6.66 0.73
N TYR A 143 8.73 5.67 1.29
CA TYR A 143 9.50 5.81 2.53
C TYR A 143 10.69 6.77 2.37
N LEU A 144 11.39 6.71 1.24
CA LEU A 144 12.48 7.66 0.93
C LEU A 144 11.96 9.09 0.82
N ILE A 145 10.86 9.32 0.12
CA ILE A 145 10.23 10.64 0.00
C ILE A 145 9.79 11.15 1.39
N PHE A 146 9.20 10.28 2.21
CA PHE A 146 8.85 10.60 3.59
C PHE A 146 10.07 11.01 4.42
N TYR A 147 11.16 10.26 4.34
CA TYR A 147 12.41 10.58 5.03
C TYR A 147 12.98 11.93 4.59
N VAL A 148 13.04 12.18 3.28
CA VAL A 148 13.53 13.44 2.71
C VAL A 148 12.66 14.62 3.17
N SER A 149 11.32 14.47 3.16
CA SER A 149 10.40 15.51 3.61
C SER A 149 10.63 15.91 5.08
N HIS A 150 10.94 14.96 5.95
CA HIS A 150 11.25 15.20 7.35
C HIS A 150 12.63 15.84 7.56
N ARG A 151 13.57 15.57 6.66
CA ARG A 151 14.90 16.20 6.70
C ARG A 151 14.86 17.64 6.23
N ILE A 152 14.09 17.95 5.18
CA ILE A 152 13.98 19.30 4.63
C ILE A 152 13.11 20.19 5.53
N PHE A 153 12.00 19.64 6.05
CA PHE A 153 11.03 20.40 6.85
C PHE A 153 10.83 19.83 8.26
N PRO A 154 11.87 19.84 9.13
CA PRO A 154 11.79 19.15 10.42
C PRO A 154 10.75 19.75 11.38
N LYS A 155 10.52 21.08 11.30
CA LYS A 155 9.62 21.80 12.22
C LYS A 155 8.26 22.15 11.65
N ASN A 156 8.08 22.13 10.33
CA ASN A 156 6.86 22.60 9.69
C ASN A 156 6.06 21.44 9.09
N LYS A 157 5.06 20.97 9.84
CA LYS A 157 4.19 19.88 9.47
C LYS A 157 3.48 20.12 8.12
N PHE A 158 2.90 21.30 7.93
CA PHE A 158 2.18 21.65 6.72
C PHE A 158 3.06 21.58 5.48
N ARG A 159 4.24 22.23 5.52
CA ARG A 159 5.20 22.18 4.37
C ARG A 159 5.68 20.77 4.09
N ARG A 160 5.86 19.95 5.11
CA ARG A 160 6.24 18.55 5.00
C ARG A 160 5.20 17.73 4.23
N VAL A 161 3.93 17.85 4.62
CA VAL A 161 2.83 17.17 3.95
C VAL A 161 2.64 17.66 2.51
N VAL A 162 2.69 18.97 2.28
CA VAL A 162 2.60 19.54 0.93
C VAL A 162 3.74 19.06 0.04
N PHE A 163 4.98 19.07 0.55
CA PHE A 163 6.13 18.54 -0.21
C PHE A 163 5.98 17.06 -0.53
N LEU A 164 5.64 16.23 0.47
CA LEU A 164 5.42 14.81 0.31
C LEU A 164 4.35 14.51 -0.77
N SER A 165 3.18 15.14 -0.64
CA SER A 165 2.07 14.95 -1.57
C SER A 165 2.41 15.46 -2.97
N GLY A 166 3.09 16.62 -3.07
CA GLY A 166 3.51 17.21 -4.33
C GLY A 166 4.51 16.34 -5.09
N VAL A 167 5.51 15.80 -4.40
CA VAL A 167 6.51 14.92 -5.04
C VAL A 167 5.85 13.63 -5.53
N ILE A 168 4.99 13.00 -4.72
CA ILE A 168 4.27 11.78 -5.13
C ILE A 168 3.37 12.08 -6.34
N PHE A 169 2.62 13.19 -6.31
CA PHE A 169 1.78 13.61 -7.43
C PHE A 169 2.58 13.83 -8.72
N ILE A 170 3.75 14.46 -8.64
CA ILE A 170 4.64 14.67 -9.80
C ILE A 170 5.11 13.32 -10.36
N ILE A 171 5.55 12.40 -9.51
CA ILE A 171 5.98 11.05 -9.93
C ILE A 171 4.82 10.31 -10.62
N THR A 172 3.63 10.34 -10.02
CA THR A 172 2.41 9.77 -10.61
C THR A 172 2.13 10.36 -12.01
N ALA A 173 2.17 11.67 -12.14
CA ALA A 173 1.93 12.37 -13.41
C ALA A 173 2.97 11.98 -14.48
N ILE A 174 4.25 11.90 -14.11
CA ILE A 174 5.33 11.48 -15.02
C ILE A 174 5.09 10.04 -15.49
N LEU A 175 4.75 9.11 -14.60
CA LEU A 175 4.47 7.71 -14.96
C LEU A 175 3.22 7.61 -15.86
N CYS A 176 2.16 8.37 -15.59
CA CYS A 176 0.97 8.42 -16.44
C CYS A 176 1.29 8.92 -17.85
N ILE A 177 2.08 9.99 -17.97
CA ILE A 177 2.50 10.53 -19.26
C ILE A 177 3.39 9.53 -19.99
N PHE A 178 4.33 8.92 -19.29
CA PHE A 178 5.21 7.90 -19.85
C PHE A 178 4.44 6.71 -20.41
N ASP A 179 3.44 6.19 -19.68
CA ASP A 179 2.56 5.10 -20.14
C ASP A 179 1.75 5.53 -21.37
N ALA A 180 1.24 6.77 -21.39
CA ALA A 180 0.48 7.29 -22.52
C ALA A 180 1.33 7.41 -23.79
N VAL A 181 2.62 7.74 -23.66
CA VAL A 181 3.53 7.92 -24.80
C VAL A 181 4.11 6.60 -25.28
N THR A 182 4.47 5.70 -24.37
CA THR A 182 5.17 4.45 -24.71
C THR A 182 4.22 3.29 -24.99
N GLY A 183 2.96 3.39 -24.57
CA GLY A 183 2.02 2.27 -24.60
C GLY A 183 2.33 1.15 -23.60
N LEU A 184 3.32 1.34 -22.73
CA LEU A 184 3.63 0.43 -21.64
C LEU A 184 2.57 0.56 -20.55
N ASN A 185 2.44 -0.45 -19.71
CA ASN A 185 1.44 -0.47 -18.63
C ASN A 185 2.10 -0.54 -17.26
N HIS A 186 2.46 0.62 -16.73
CA HIS A 186 2.99 0.75 -15.36
C HIS A 186 1.91 1.15 -14.35
N ARG A 187 0.64 1.02 -14.71
CA ARG A 187 -0.52 1.46 -13.92
C ARG A 187 -0.49 0.96 -12.48
N VAL A 188 0.03 -0.22 -12.25
CA VAL A 188 0.15 -0.81 -10.90
C VAL A 188 1.03 0.02 -9.96
N TYR A 189 2.00 0.79 -10.48
CA TYR A 189 2.93 1.57 -9.67
C TYR A 189 2.36 2.93 -9.22
N TYR A 190 1.28 3.43 -9.84
CA TYR A 190 0.76 4.77 -9.56
C TYR A 190 -0.76 4.83 -9.26
N ILE A 191 -1.42 3.67 -9.13
CA ILE A 191 -2.88 3.67 -8.92
C ILE A 191 -3.28 3.89 -7.46
N SER A 192 -2.43 3.57 -6.51
CA SER A 192 -2.75 3.54 -5.07
C SER A 192 -1.78 4.31 -4.18
N GLU A 193 -0.63 4.76 -4.69
CA GLU A 193 0.39 5.42 -3.87
C GLU A 193 -0.04 6.78 -3.31
N LEU A 194 -0.98 7.47 -3.99
CA LEU A 194 -1.60 8.70 -3.47
C LEU A 194 -2.33 8.49 -2.13
N ALA A 195 -2.64 7.24 -1.78
CA ALA A 195 -3.19 6.90 -0.48
C ALA A 195 -2.19 7.07 0.69
N PHE A 196 -0.88 7.00 0.42
CA PHE A 196 0.16 7.11 1.44
C PHE A 196 0.18 8.49 2.14
N PRO A 197 0.15 9.64 1.44
CA PRO A 197 0.06 10.95 2.08
C PRO A 197 -1.16 11.10 2.99
N PHE A 198 -2.31 10.51 2.63
CA PHE A 198 -3.49 10.54 3.49
C PHE A 198 -3.22 9.90 4.86
N GLY A 199 -2.47 8.80 4.91
CA GLY A 199 -2.06 8.20 6.18
C GLY A 199 -1.21 9.13 7.03
N VAL A 200 -0.31 9.91 6.41
CA VAL A 200 0.48 10.92 7.11
C VAL A 200 -0.39 12.08 7.59
N ILE A 201 -1.30 12.57 6.74
CA ILE A 201 -2.23 13.68 7.07
C ILE A 201 -3.13 13.32 8.26
N ILE A 202 -3.66 12.11 8.31
CA ILE A 202 -4.54 11.64 9.40
C ILE A 202 -3.81 11.70 10.75
N TYR A 203 -2.49 11.53 10.75
CA TYR A 203 -1.68 11.58 11.96
C TYR A 203 -1.29 13.01 12.35
N GLU A 204 -0.87 13.85 11.40
CA GLU A 204 -0.29 15.20 11.63
C GLU A 204 -1.34 16.23 12.06
#